data_b039001d723c8e7dbb1321d03367a493
#
_entry.id   b039001d723c8e7dbb1321d03367a493
#
_cell.length_a   1.000
_cell.length_b   1.000
_cell.length_c   1.000
_cell.angle_alpha   90.00
_cell.angle_beta   90.00
_cell.angle_gamma   90.00
#
_symmetry.space_group_name_H-M   'P 1'
#
loop_
_entity.id
_entity.type
_entity.pdbx_description
1 polymer ?
#
loop_
_entity_poly.entity_id
_entity_poly.type
_entity_poly.pdbx_seq_one_letter_code
_entity_poly.pdbx_strand_id
1 'polypeptide(L)'
;EASDEALARRVNAEFPHRLAKRCGETGARLIHFSTDCVFTGTKGNYTEDDPADATDLYGQSKHRGEVADAHCVTLRTSVIGHELDTNLALLDWFLSQRDQTVNGYAKAIYSGFTTREMARLVERILTRHPELSGVWHVASAPISKFDLLKLCQDKLGWKGVIVPNDEFVCDRSLNADRFNAATDYSPPSWEAMISELEQQP
;
A
#
# COMPACT_ATOMS: atom_id res chain seq x y z
N GLU A 1 4.93 6.66 -11.75
CA GLU A 1 6.28 6.98 -11.26
C GLU A 1 6.56 8.45 -11.52
N ALA A 2 7.06 9.17 -10.53
CA ALA A 2 7.31 10.60 -10.66
C ALA A 2 8.53 10.83 -11.56
N SER A 3 8.30 11.08 -12.84
CA SER A 3 9.34 11.49 -13.80
C SER A 3 9.72 12.97 -13.66
N ASP A 4 8.89 13.76 -12.97
CA ASP A 4 9.10 15.19 -12.72
C ASP A 4 9.42 15.40 -11.24
N GLU A 5 10.68 15.64 -10.91
CA GLU A 5 11.15 15.85 -9.55
C GLU A 5 10.45 17.03 -8.86
N ALA A 6 10.25 18.12 -9.57
CA ALA A 6 9.59 19.31 -9.01
C ALA A 6 8.13 19.03 -8.66
N LEU A 7 7.42 18.28 -9.52
CA LEU A 7 6.04 17.87 -9.27
C LEU A 7 5.96 16.87 -8.11
N ALA A 8 6.83 15.85 -8.09
CA ALA A 8 6.90 14.87 -7.01
C ALA A 8 7.16 15.56 -5.66
N ARG A 9 8.11 16.48 -5.60
CA ARG A 9 8.39 17.27 -4.41
C ARG A 9 7.18 18.07 -3.94
N ARG A 10 6.53 18.79 -4.84
CA ARG A 10 5.36 19.63 -4.50
C ARG A 10 4.17 18.79 -4.02
N VAL A 11 3.86 17.68 -4.70
CA VAL A 11 2.67 16.87 -4.43
C VAL A 11 2.91 15.88 -3.29
N ASN A 12 4.02 15.15 -3.34
CA ASN A 12 4.26 14.07 -2.38
C ASN A 12 4.91 14.57 -1.07
N ALA A 13 5.78 15.60 -1.13
CA ALA A 13 6.52 16.06 0.04
C ALA A 13 5.91 17.34 0.67
N GLU A 14 5.67 18.41 -0.10
CA GLU A 14 5.27 19.69 0.47
C GLU A 14 3.78 19.80 0.76
N PHE A 15 2.94 19.28 -0.14
CA PHE A 15 1.49 19.38 -0.02
C PHE A 15 0.93 18.73 1.25
N PRO A 16 1.35 17.53 1.68
CA PRO A 16 0.86 16.92 2.91
C PRO A 16 1.10 17.78 4.15
N HIS A 17 2.26 18.41 4.28
CA HIS A 17 2.56 19.32 5.40
C HIS A 17 1.70 20.58 5.38
N ARG A 18 1.47 21.14 4.19
CA ARG A 18 0.56 22.30 4.03
C ARG A 18 -0.87 21.92 4.40
N LEU A 19 -1.31 20.72 4.02
CA LEU A 19 -2.64 20.21 4.35
C LEU A 19 -2.75 19.94 5.86
N ALA A 20 -1.76 19.31 6.47
CA ALA A 20 -1.70 19.06 7.91
C ALA A 20 -1.81 20.39 8.70
N LYS A 21 -1.04 21.41 8.32
CA LYS A 21 -1.15 22.73 8.93
C LYS A 21 -2.59 23.30 8.82
N ARG A 22 -3.20 23.20 7.64
CA ARG A 22 -4.56 23.71 7.43
C ARG A 22 -5.59 22.91 8.24
N CYS A 23 -5.44 21.60 8.34
CA CYS A 23 -6.29 20.77 9.19
C CYS A 23 -6.20 21.20 10.66
N GLY A 24 -5.00 21.44 11.18
CA GLY A 24 -4.80 21.92 12.54
C GLY A 24 -5.47 23.29 12.81
N GLU A 25 -5.39 24.22 11.85
CA GLU A 25 -6.05 25.54 11.96
C GLU A 25 -7.58 25.46 11.98
N THR A 26 -8.17 24.43 11.35
CA THR A 26 -9.63 24.27 11.23
C THR A 26 -10.21 23.22 12.18
N GLY A 27 -9.39 22.54 12.99
CA GLY A 27 -9.80 21.43 13.84
C GLY A 27 -10.15 20.15 13.06
N ALA A 28 -9.75 20.07 11.79
CA ALA A 28 -9.95 18.85 10.99
C ALA A 28 -8.86 17.83 11.28
N ARG A 29 -9.20 16.54 11.10
CA ARG A 29 -8.24 15.43 11.16
C ARG A 29 -7.75 15.07 9.76
N LEU A 30 -6.48 14.70 9.65
CA LEU A 30 -5.86 14.25 8.41
C LEU A 30 -5.47 12.77 8.49
N ILE A 31 -5.95 11.97 7.54
CA ILE A 31 -5.42 10.63 7.27
C ILE A 31 -4.59 10.73 5.99
N HIS A 32 -3.29 10.52 6.11
CA HIS A 32 -2.33 10.57 5.01
C HIS A 32 -1.86 9.18 4.63
N PHE A 33 -1.89 8.86 3.33
CA PHE A 33 -1.34 7.61 2.82
C PHE A 33 0.11 7.81 2.37
N SER A 34 1.04 7.13 3.05
CA SER A 34 2.40 6.92 2.61
C SER A 34 2.49 5.57 1.87
N THR A 35 3.66 4.97 1.79
CA THR A 35 3.93 3.77 1.00
C THR A 35 5.00 2.90 1.67
N ASP A 36 5.00 1.59 1.39
CA ASP A 36 6.10 0.67 1.68
C ASP A 36 7.36 0.97 0.85
N CYS A 37 7.20 1.69 -0.27
CA CYS A 37 8.32 2.13 -1.11
C CYS A 37 9.26 3.15 -0.42
N VAL A 38 8.97 3.58 0.80
CA VAL A 38 9.95 4.32 1.63
C VAL A 38 11.15 3.45 2.01
N PHE A 39 11.03 2.13 1.82
CA PHE A 39 12.09 1.15 2.03
C PHE A 39 12.63 0.58 0.72
N THR A 40 13.92 0.23 0.70
CA THR A 40 14.56 -0.41 -0.46
C THR A 40 14.04 -1.82 -0.76
N GLY A 41 13.58 -2.53 0.26
CA GLY A 41 13.13 -3.92 0.12
C GLY A 41 14.26 -4.96 0.25
N THR A 42 15.36 -4.61 0.87
CA THR A 42 16.50 -5.52 1.12
C THR A 42 16.35 -6.37 2.38
N LYS A 43 15.54 -5.91 3.35
CA LYS A 43 15.38 -6.53 4.67
C LYS A 43 14.09 -7.36 4.79
N GLY A 44 12.94 -6.81 4.36
CA GLY A 44 11.62 -7.36 4.67
C GLY A 44 11.17 -7.15 6.12
N ASN A 45 9.89 -7.36 6.36
CA ASN A 45 9.27 -7.24 7.69
C ASN A 45 9.69 -5.96 8.44
N TYR A 46 9.66 -4.81 7.73
CA TYR A 46 10.06 -3.52 8.27
C TYR A 46 9.12 -3.06 9.37
N THR A 47 9.69 -2.53 10.45
CA THR A 47 8.98 -1.85 11.55
C THR A 47 9.04 -0.34 11.38
N GLU A 48 8.23 0.41 12.14
CA GLU A 48 8.25 1.87 12.13
C GLU A 48 9.59 2.46 12.63
N ASP A 49 10.36 1.69 13.39
CA ASP A 49 11.68 2.07 13.89
C ASP A 49 12.81 1.87 12.86
N ASP A 50 12.54 1.15 11.76
CA ASP A 50 13.50 1.00 10.68
C ASP A 50 13.66 2.34 9.93
N PRO A 51 14.88 2.73 9.58
CA PRO A 51 15.11 3.95 8.81
C PRO A 51 14.54 3.79 7.39
N ALA A 52 13.81 4.80 6.93
CA ALA A 52 13.41 4.88 5.53
C ALA A 52 14.68 5.07 4.65
N ASP A 53 14.95 4.09 3.81
CA ASP A 53 16.20 3.99 3.04
C ASP A 53 15.98 4.00 1.51
N ALA A 54 14.80 4.43 1.05
CA ALA A 54 14.48 4.52 -0.38
C ALA A 54 15.51 5.37 -1.15
N THR A 55 15.93 4.87 -2.30
CA THR A 55 16.88 5.55 -3.19
C THR A 55 16.22 6.21 -4.40
N ASP A 56 14.98 5.81 -4.71
CA ASP A 56 14.22 6.38 -5.82
C ASP A 56 13.42 7.63 -5.42
N LEU A 57 13.09 8.44 -6.42
CA LEU A 57 12.39 9.72 -6.23
C LEU A 57 11.02 9.54 -5.56
N TYR A 58 10.28 8.48 -5.92
CA TYR A 58 8.96 8.24 -5.37
C TYR A 58 9.03 7.95 -3.88
N GLY A 59 9.80 6.95 -3.47
CA GLY A 59 9.95 6.58 -2.06
C GLY A 59 10.46 7.74 -1.20
N GLN A 60 11.49 8.45 -1.67
CA GLN A 60 12.03 9.61 -0.97
C GLN A 60 11.03 10.75 -0.85
N SER A 61 10.30 11.08 -1.92
CA SER A 61 9.31 12.17 -1.87
C SER A 61 8.12 11.82 -0.97
N LYS A 62 7.67 10.56 -0.97
CA LYS A 62 6.60 10.08 -0.09
C LYS A 62 7.03 10.09 1.38
N HIS A 63 8.25 9.63 1.68
CA HIS A 63 8.80 9.69 3.04
C HIS A 63 8.87 11.13 3.56
N ARG A 64 9.38 12.07 2.75
CA ARG A 64 9.44 13.49 3.13
C ARG A 64 8.07 14.15 3.38
N GLY A 65 7.01 13.58 2.86
CA GLY A 65 5.64 14.06 3.05
C GLY A 65 4.92 13.42 4.24
N GLU A 66 5.55 12.54 4.98
CA GLU A 66 4.93 11.94 6.16
C GLU A 66 4.71 12.98 7.26
N VAL A 67 3.51 13.03 7.79
CA VAL A 67 3.07 13.96 8.83
C VAL A 67 2.71 13.21 10.09
N ALA A 68 3.07 13.76 11.26
CA ALA A 68 2.91 13.07 12.55
C ALA A 68 2.32 13.99 13.64
N ASP A 69 1.73 15.13 13.26
CA ASP A 69 1.06 16.01 14.21
C ASP A 69 -0.09 15.30 14.94
N ALA A 70 -0.48 15.77 16.11
CA ALA A 70 -1.49 15.12 16.96
C ALA A 70 -2.85 14.91 16.27
N HIS A 71 -3.19 15.71 15.25
CA HIS A 71 -4.40 15.58 14.44
C HIS A 71 -4.17 14.84 13.12
N CYS A 72 -2.97 14.29 12.90
CA CYS A 72 -2.58 13.58 11.67
C CYS A 72 -2.23 12.12 11.97
N VAL A 73 -2.68 11.22 11.09
CA VAL A 73 -2.21 9.85 11.04
C VAL A 73 -1.68 9.55 9.64
N THR A 74 -0.45 9.09 9.56
CA THR A 74 0.17 8.63 8.32
C THR A 74 0.20 7.10 8.30
N LEU A 75 -0.33 6.51 7.23
CA LEU A 75 -0.38 5.07 7.04
C LEU A 75 0.64 4.67 5.96
N ARG A 76 1.70 3.96 6.35
CA ARG A 76 2.56 3.27 5.38
C ARG A 76 1.89 1.97 5.01
N THR A 77 1.57 1.82 3.73
CA THR A 77 0.84 0.67 3.20
C THR A 77 1.03 0.56 1.70
N SER A 78 0.57 -0.53 1.13
CA SER A 78 0.37 -0.68 -0.31
C SER A 78 -1.07 -1.12 -0.58
N VAL A 79 -1.59 -0.77 -1.75
CA VAL A 79 -2.99 -1.04 -2.10
C VAL A 79 -3.07 -1.72 -3.45
N ILE A 80 -3.96 -2.72 -3.58
CA ILE A 80 -4.32 -3.37 -4.83
C ILE A 80 -5.83 -3.25 -5.07
N GLY A 81 -6.22 -2.93 -6.29
CA GLY A 81 -7.64 -2.80 -6.68
C GLY A 81 -7.76 -2.27 -8.08
N HIS A 82 -9.00 -2.15 -8.54
CA HIS A 82 -9.29 -1.54 -9.83
C HIS A 82 -8.97 -0.05 -9.84
N GLU A 83 -8.38 0.40 -10.94
CA GLU A 83 -8.17 1.82 -11.22
C GLU A 83 -9.43 2.41 -11.87
N LEU A 84 -9.61 3.73 -11.74
CA LEU A 84 -10.77 4.40 -12.32
C LEU A 84 -10.60 4.66 -13.82
N ASP A 85 -9.38 5.04 -14.25
CA ASP A 85 -9.16 5.59 -15.60
C ASP A 85 -7.96 4.96 -16.33
N THR A 86 -7.17 4.10 -15.67
CA THR A 86 -5.94 3.52 -16.24
C THR A 86 -5.83 2.03 -15.99
N ASN A 87 -4.85 1.35 -16.62
CA ASN A 87 -4.52 -0.06 -16.39
C ASN A 87 -3.02 -0.19 -16.07
N LEU A 88 -2.48 0.72 -15.26
CA LEU A 88 -1.06 0.77 -14.93
C LEU A 88 -0.73 0.07 -13.61
N ALA A 89 -1.70 0.01 -12.69
CA ALA A 89 -1.53 -0.71 -11.42
C ALA A 89 -1.60 -2.23 -11.63
N LEU A 90 -1.05 -2.95 -10.66
CA LEU A 90 -0.79 -4.39 -10.77
C LEU A 90 -2.01 -5.20 -11.19
N LEU A 91 -3.18 -4.95 -10.60
CA LEU A 91 -4.39 -5.75 -10.88
C LEU A 91 -4.88 -5.55 -12.30
N ASP A 92 -5.14 -4.31 -12.70
CA ASP A 92 -5.72 -4.02 -14.01
C ASP A 92 -4.71 -4.26 -15.14
N TRP A 93 -3.41 -3.99 -14.90
CA TRP A 93 -2.36 -4.46 -15.81
C TRP A 93 -2.45 -5.98 -16.00
N PHE A 94 -2.51 -6.76 -14.90
CA PHE A 94 -2.60 -8.21 -14.98
C PHE A 94 -3.85 -8.68 -15.73
N LEU A 95 -5.01 -8.11 -15.40
CA LEU A 95 -6.26 -8.45 -16.07
C LEU A 95 -6.25 -8.11 -17.57
N SER A 96 -5.55 -7.04 -17.96
CA SER A 96 -5.38 -6.67 -19.37
C SER A 96 -4.52 -7.64 -20.18
N GLN A 97 -3.67 -8.44 -19.52
CA GLN A 97 -2.81 -9.46 -20.16
C GLN A 97 -3.54 -10.80 -20.39
N ARG A 98 -4.84 -10.79 -20.53
CA ARG A 98 -5.65 -12.02 -20.71
C ARG A 98 -5.14 -12.84 -21.91
N ASP A 99 -5.11 -14.17 -21.72
CA ASP A 99 -4.66 -15.16 -22.70
C ASP A 99 -3.15 -15.08 -23.05
N GLN A 100 -2.37 -14.33 -22.31
CA GLN A 100 -0.92 -14.18 -22.50
C GLN A 100 -0.11 -14.97 -21.45
N THR A 101 1.21 -14.94 -21.63
CA THR A 101 2.16 -15.40 -20.61
C THR A 101 2.74 -14.18 -19.91
N VAL A 102 2.66 -14.17 -18.57
CA VAL A 102 3.19 -13.10 -17.73
C VAL A 102 4.17 -13.64 -16.70
N ASN A 103 5.15 -12.83 -16.32
CA ASN A 103 6.05 -13.16 -15.24
C ASN A 103 5.39 -12.81 -13.88
N GLY A 104 5.42 -13.76 -12.95
CA GLY A 104 5.11 -13.52 -11.54
C GLY A 104 6.39 -13.54 -10.72
N TYR A 105 6.75 -12.43 -10.08
CA TYR A 105 7.97 -12.34 -9.27
C TYR A 105 7.79 -13.08 -7.94
N ALA A 106 8.47 -14.24 -7.80
CA ALA A 106 8.34 -15.09 -6.64
C ALA A 106 9.12 -14.56 -5.40
N LYS A 107 10.09 -13.68 -5.62
CA LYS A 107 10.88 -13.04 -4.56
C LYS A 107 10.56 -11.55 -4.36
N ALA A 108 9.51 -11.05 -5.00
CA ALA A 108 8.97 -9.72 -4.71
C ALA A 108 7.80 -9.87 -3.74
N ILE A 109 8.03 -9.53 -2.47
CA ILE A 109 7.06 -9.72 -1.40
C ILE A 109 6.21 -8.46 -1.21
N TYR A 110 4.92 -8.66 -1.08
CA TYR A 110 3.88 -7.67 -0.93
C TYR A 110 3.07 -7.92 0.35
N SER A 111 2.65 -6.90 1.05
CA SER A 111 1.85 -7.03 2.29
C SER A 111 0.74 -5.97 2.39
N GLY A 112 0.24 -5.51 1.25
CA GLY A 112 -0.80 -4.48 1.17
C GLY A 112 -2.21 -4.99 1.44
N PHE A 113 -3.18 -4.17 1.09
CA PHE A 113 -4.61 -4.47 1.19
C PHE A 113 -5.30 -4.24 -0.15
N THR A 114 -6.51 -4.79 -0.31
CA THR A 114 -7.40 -4.33 -1.37
C THR A 114 -7.94 -2.94 -1.06
N THR A 115 -8.33 -2.19 -2.10
CA THR A 115 -8.96 -0.86 -1.95
C THR A 115 -10.18 -0.90 -1.04
N ARG A 116 -10.98 -1.99 -1.12
CA ARG A 116 -12.17 -2.18 -0.29
C ARG A 116 -11.82 -2.36 1.19
N GLU A 117 -10.83 -3.20 1.49
CA GLU A 117 -10.39 -3.40 2.87
C GLU A 117 -9.72 -2.14 3.44
N MET A 118 -8.95 -1.42 2.61
CA MET A 118 -8.40 -0.14 3.01
C MET A 118 -9.50 0.89 3.37
N ALA A 119 -10.60 0.91 2.63
CA ALA A 119 -11.73 1.78 2.96
C ALA A 119 -12.36 1.42 4.33
N ARG A 120 -12.54 0.14 4.65
CA ARG A 120 -13.02 -0.32 5.96
C ARG A 120 -12.05 0.06 7.08
N LEU A 121 -10.76 -0.04 6.81
CA LEU A 121 -9.73 0.32 7.78
C LEU A 121 -9.73 1.84 8.06
N VAL A 122 -9.90 2.67 7.04
CA VAL A 122 -10.07 4.12 7.21
C VAL A 122 -11.33 4.43 8.03
N GLU A 123 -12.47 3.80 7.73
CA GLU A 123 -13.70 3.93 8.51
C GLU A 123 -13.46 3.56 9.98
N ARG A 124 -12.77 2.44 10.25
CA ARG A 124 -12.42 2.00 11.60
C ARG A 124 -11.56 3.03 12.34
N ILE A 125 -10.54 3.58 11.68
CA ILE A 125 -9.68 4.63 12.26
C ILE A 125 -10.51 5.86 12.61
N LEU A 126 -11.39 6.30 11.72
CA LEU A 126 -12.22 7.49 11.93
C LEU A 126 -13.24 7.32 13.07
N THR A 127 -13.86 6.14 13.16
CA THR A 127 -14.98 5.91 14.06
C THR A 127 -14.58 5.36 15.43
N ARG A 128 -13.49 4.59 15.50
CA ARG A 128 -13.10 3.86 16.72
C ARG A 128 -11.78 4.34 17.32
N HIS A 129 -10.92 4.98 16.52
CA HIS A 129 -9.58 5.42 16.96
C HIS A 129 -9.33 6.88 16.58
N PRO A 130 -10.20 7.81 17.00
CA PRO A 130 -10.05 9.22 16.66
C PRO A 130 -8.77 9.84 17.26
N GLU A 131 -8.20 9.25 18.29
CA GLU A 131 -6.95 9.67 18.95
C GLU A 131 -5.68 9.18 18.25
N LEU A 132 -5.80 8.22 17.31
CA LEU A 132 -4.63 7.66 16.64
C LEU A 132 -3.90 8.73 15.84
N SER A 133 -2.61 8.94 16.09
CA SER A 133 -1.76 9.93 15.41
C SER A 133 -0.36 9.38 15.16
N GLY A 134 0.43 10.09 14.36
CA GLY A 134 1.78 9.66 14.01
C GLY A 134 1.82 8.72 12.80
N VAL A 135 2.97 8.04 12.61
CA VAL A 135 3.22 7.12 11.47
C VAL A 135 3.00 5.68 11.91
N TRP A 136 2.24 4.94 11.09
CA TRP A 136 1.88 3.56 11.36
C TRP A 136 2.08 2.67 10.15
N HIS A 137 2.59 1.46 10.37
CA HIS A 137 2.59 0.42 9.37
C HIS A 137 1.24 -0.30 9.39
N VAL A 138 0.62 -0.38 8.22
CA VAL A 138 -0.67 -1.03 8.03
C VAL A 138 -0.54 -2.05 6.92
N ALA A 139 -0.56 -3.33 7.28
CA ALA A 139 -0.24 -4.43 6.39
C ALA A 139 -1.04 -5.69 6.70
N SER A 140 -1.27 -6.48 5.66
CA SER A 140 -1.77 -7.86 5.74
C SER A 140 -0.60 -8.87 5.81
N ALA A 141 -0.92 -10.15 5.76
CA ALA A 141 0.10 -11.19 5.66
C ALA A 141 0.97 -11.01 4.39
N PRO A 142 2.30 -11.14 4.48
CA PRO A 142 3.16 -11.09 3.31
C PRO A 142 2.80 -12.17 2.29
N ILE A 143 2.83 -11.80 1.00
CA ILE A 143 2.60 -12.70 -0.13
C ILE A 143 3.56 -12.35 -1.27
N SER A 144 4.05 -13.34 -2.02
CA SER A 144 4.81 -13.04 -3.23
C SER A 144 3.90 -12.48 -4.32
N LYS A 145 4.45 -11.63 -5.21
CA LYS A 145 3.66 -11.17 -6.37
C LYS A 145 3.23 -12.32 -7.27
N PHE A 146 4.03 -13.39 -7.35
CA PHE A 146 3.64 -14.61 -8.06
C PHE A 146 2.39 -15.25 -7.45
N ASP A 147 2.38 -15.50 -6.13
CA ASP A 147 1.25 -16.12 -5.44
C ASP A 147 0.02 -15.22 -5.46
N LEU A 148 0.20 -13.90 -5.33
CA LEU A 148 -0.89 -12.93 -5.44
C LEU A 148 -1.54 -12.98 -6.82
N LEU A 149 -0.75 -13.02 -7.92
CA LEU A 149 -1.27 -13.15 -9.27
C LEU A 149 -1.96 -14.50 -9.49
N LYS A 150 -1.42 -15.60 -8.92
CA LYS A 150 -2.08 -16.92 -8.94
C LYS A 150 -3.44 -16.86 -8.26
N LEU A 151 -3.53 -16.23 -7.11
CA LEU A 151 -4.78 -16.05 -6.40
C LEU A 151 -5.78 -15.20 -7.21
N CYS A 152 -5.32 -14.10 -7.82
CA CYS A 152 -6.15 -13.31 -8.73
C CYS A 152 -6.61 -14.12 -9.95
N GLN A 153 -5.72 -14.96 -10.52
CA GLN A 153 -6.07 -15.87 -11.61
C GLN A 153 -7.24 -16.78 -11.23
N ASP A 154 -7.14 -17.43 -10.08
CA ASP A 154 -8.13 -18.40 -9.62
C ASP A 154 -9.48 -17.74 -9.28
N LYS A 155 -9.45 -16.59 -8.61
CA LYS A 155 -10.65 -15.90 -8.11
C LYS A 155 -11.35 -15.05 -9.17
N LEU A 156 -10.59 -14.43 -10.07
CA LEU A 156 -11.15 -13.52 -11.09
C LEU A 156 -11.30 -14.18 -12.48
N GLY A 157 -11.07 -15.49 -12.56
CA GLY A 157 -11.25 -16.25 -13.81
C GLY A 157 -10.31 -15.80 -14.93
N TRP A 158 -9.11 -15.28 -14.60
CA TRP A 158 -8.14 -14.88 -15.61
C TRP A 158 -7.55 -16.11 -16.32
N LYS A 159 -7.45 -16.01 -17.65
CA LYS A 159 -6.89 -17.08 -18.48
C LYS A 159 -5.53 -16.64 -19.02
N GLY A 160 -4.58 -17.55 -18.98
CA GLY A 160 -3.20 -17.34 -19.40
C GLY A 160 -2.22 -18.15 -18.55
N VAL A 161 -0.94 -17.90 -18.72
CA VAL A 161 0.14 -18.60 -18.01
C VAL A 161 0.91 -17.63 -17.16
N ILE A 162 1.05 -17.92 -15.86
CA ILE A 162 1.93 -17.16 -14.97
C ILE A 162 3.18 -17.98 -14.75
N VAL A 163 4.33 -17.45 -15.18
CA VAL A 163 5.64 -18.09 -15.04
C VAL A 163 6.33 -17.49 -13.82
N PRO A 164 6.80 -18.31 -12.86
CA PRO A 164 7.57 -17.80 -11.74
C PRO A 164 8.89 -17.21 -12.22
N ASN A 165 9.24 -16.05 -11.67
CA ASN A 165 10.50 -15.36 -11.95
C ASN A 165 11.19 -14.98 -10.65
N ASP A 166 12.43 -15.47 -10.45
CA ASP A 166 13.25 -15.29 -9.25
C ASP A 166 14.31 -14.18 -9.38
N GLU A 167 14.42 -13.54 -10.54
CA GLU A 167 15.47 -12.56 -10.82
C GLU A 167 15.27 -11.27 -10.03
N PHE A 168 14.03 -10.87 -9.81
CA PHE A 168 13.72 -9.66 -9.07
C PHE A 168 13.46 -9.98 -7.59
N VAL A 169 14.40 -9.57 -6.75
CA VAL A 169 14.35 -9.75 -5.28
C VAL A 169 14.04 -8.41 -4.63
N CYS A 170 12.89 -8.31 -3.96
CA CYS A 170 12.48 -7.09 -3.25
C CYS A 170 11.44 -7.47 -2.20
N ASP A 171 11.79 -7.37 -0.93
CA ASP A 171 10.86 -7.61 0.17
C ASP A 171 10.59 -6.31 0.93
N ARG A 172 9.49 -5.66 0.58
CA ARG A 172 8.98 -4.46 1.25
C ARG A 172 7.84 -4.76 2.22
N SER A 173 7.75 -6.00 2.69
CA SER A 173 6.74 -6.35 3.68
C SER A 173 6.91 -5.51 4.95
N LEU A 174 5.78 -5.07 5.50
CA LEU A 174 5.72 -4.25 6.69
C LEU A 174 5.25 -5.10 7.88
N ASN A 175 5.84 -4.88 9.03
CA ASN A 175 5.33 -5.37 10.30
C ASN A 175 4.25 -4.41 10.80
N ALA A 176 3.04 -4.92 10.98
CA ALA A 176 1.89 -4.14 11.46
C ALA A 176 1.49 -4.47 12.90
N ASP A 177 2.32 -5.18 13.67
CA ASP A 177 1.98 -5.65 15.02
C ASP A 177 1.61 -4.49 15.94
N ARG A 178 2.33 -3.36 15.83
CA ARG A 178 2.05 -2.15 16.62
C ARG A 178 0.67 -1.59 16.33
N PHE A 179 0.29 -1.47 15.04
CA PHE A 179 -1.04 -1.00 14.63
C PHE A 179 -2.13 -1.97 15.05
N ASN A 180 -1.93 -3.27 14.82
CA ASN A 180 -2.88 -4.31 15.15
C ASN A 180 -3.16 -4.34 16.66
N ALA A 181 -2.12 -4.26 17.49
CA ALA A 181 -2.27 -4.20 18.95
C ALA A 181 -2.97 -2.92 19.42
N ALA A 182 -2.65 -1.76 18.83
CA ALA A 182 -3.24 -0.49 19.22
C ALA A 182 -4.71 -0.35 18.79
N THR A 183 -5.14 -1.05 17.75
CA THR A 183 -6.49 -0.91 17.19
C THR A 183 -7.35 -2.16 17.32
N ASP A 184 -6.83 -3.24 17.92
CA ASP A 184 -7.50 -4.55 17.95
C ASP A 184 -7.97 -4.95 16.54
N TYR A 185 -7.09 -4.73 15.55
CA TYR A 185 -7.36 -5.06 14.16
C TYR A 185 -6.69 -6.38 13.80
N SER A 186 -7.42 -7.23 13.11
CA SER A 186 -6.91 -8.48 12.54
C SER A 186 -7.12 -8.44 11.03
N PRO A 187 -6.06 -8.38 10.24
CA PRO A 187 -6.16 -8.37 8.78
C PRO A 187 -6.88 -9.61 8.24
N PRO A 188 -7.79 -9.46 7.27
CA PRO A 188 -8.39 -10.61 6.59
C PRO A 188 -7.34 -11.34 5.73
N SER A 189 -7.65 -12.59 5.37
CA SER A 189 -6.77 -13.34 4.46
C SER A 189 -6.80 -12.78 3.04
N TRP A 190 -5.75 -13.06 2.27
CA TRP A 190 -5.69 -12.67 0.86
C TRP A 190 -6.84 -13.27 0.04
N GLU A 191 -7.20 -14.53 0.31
CA GLU A 191 -8.34 -15.19 -0.34
C GLU A 191 -9.65 -14.45 -0.11
N ALA A 192 -9.89 -13.98 1.12
CA ALA A 192 -11.08 -13.22 1.45
C ALA A 192 -11.08 -11.88 0.71
N MET A 193 -9.98 -11.15 0.76
CA MET A 193 -9.85 -9.82 0.14
C MET A 193 -9.99 -9.87 -1.39
N ILE A 194 -9.34 -10.84 -2.06
CA ILE A 194 -9.40 -10.95 -3.53
C ILE A 194 -10.77 -11.44 -4.00
N SER A 195 -11.42 -12.35 -3.25
CA SER A 195 -12.78 -12.79 -3.58
C SER A 195 -13.81 -11.65 -3.59
N GLU A 196 -13.57 -10.59 -2.83
CA GLU A 196 -14.43 -9.40 -2.84
C GLU A 196 -14.24 -8.50 -4.07
N LEU A 197 -13.11 -8.59 -4.76
CA LEU A 197 -12.87 -7.83 -5.99
C LEU A 197 -13.68 -8.36 -7.18
N GLU A 198 -14.04 -9.67 -7.17
CA GLU A 198 -14.90 -10.29 -8.18
C GLU A 198 -16.31 -9.68 -8.21
N GLN A 199 -16.77 -9.13 -7.10
CA GLN A 199 -18.14 -8.62 -6.92
C GLN A 199 -18.31 -7.15 -7.31
N GLN A 200 -17.33 -6.53 -7.96
CA GLN A 200 -17.49 -5.16 -8.46
C GLN A 200 -18.24 -5.18 -9.82
N PRO A 201 -19.29 -4.36 -9.94
CA PRO A 201 -20.05 -4.25 -11.19
C PRO A 201 -19.24 -3.60 -12.30
#